data_6ed4b68e256244a8a6e8fa128c6532e3
#
_entry.id   6ed4b68e256244a8a6e8fa128c6532e3
#
_cell.length_a   1.000
_cell.length_b   1.000
_cell.length_c   1.000
_cell.angle_alpha   90.00
_cell.angle_beta   90.00
_cell.angle_gamma   90.00
#
_symmetry.space_group_name_H-M   'P 1'
#
loop_
_entity.id
_entity.type
_entity.pdbx_description
1 polymer ?
#
loop_
_entity_poly.entity_id
_entity_poly.type
_entity_poly.pdbx_seq_one_letter_code
_entity_poly.pdbx_strand_id
1 'polypeptide(L)'
;MTIFEELKRRGLIAQMTHPEKIQALLDGPPCTFYIGFDATADSLHVGHFLQLIVMRHLQRVGHRPIALLGTGTTMIGDPTDRTDMRQMLPPQTIEYNAERFRQQMSRFLDFSDDKAKLLKNGDWLLKLNYIDFLRDIGRHFSVNKMLTAECVK
;
A
#
# COMPACT_ATOMS: atom_id res chain seq x y z
N MET A 1 18.42 8.36 -18.42
CA MET A 1 17.68 7.15 -17.94
C MET A 1 16.49 7.67 -17.16
N THR A 2 15.29 7.30 -17.56
CA THR A 2 14.06 7.71 -16.88
C THR A 2 13.88 6.94 -15.57
N ILE A 3 12.97 7.41 -14.70
CA ILE A 3 12.70 6.69 -13.44
C ILE A 3 12.08 5.31 -13.71
N PHE A 4 11.24 5.19 -14.73
CA PHE A 4 10.66 3.93 -15.12
C PHE A 4 11.74 2.92 -15.57
N GLU A 5 12.67 3.35 -16.41
CA GLU A 5 13.81 2.51 -16.85
C GLU A 5 14.70 2.09 -15.67
N GLU A 6 14.94 2.98 -14.71
CA GLU A 6 15.70 2.66 -13.51
C GLU A 6 15.01 1.57 -12.67
N LEU A 7 13.73 1.73 -12.37
CA LEU A 7 12.95 0.73 -11.63
C LEU A 7 12.92 -0.63 -12.34
N LYS A 8 12.72 -0.62 -13.66
CA LYS A 8 12.75 -1.83 -14.49
C LYS A 8 14.10 -2.54 -14.45
N ARG A 9 15.19 -1.77 -14.64
CA ARG A 9 16.56 -2.32 -14.61
C ARG A 9 16.93 -2.93 -13.26
N ARG A 10 16.38 -2.39 -12.16
CA ARG A 10 16.58 -2.91 -10.81
C ARG A 10 15.70 -4.11 -10.47
N GLY A 11 14.81 -4.53 -11.37
CA GLY A 11 13.86 -5.62 -11.09
C GLY A 11 12.76 -5.26 -10.10
N LEU A 12 12.49 -3.95 -9.91
CA LEU A 12 11.47 -3.45 -8.98
C LEU A 12 10.07 -3.39 -9.61
N ILE A 13 9.93 -3.80 -10.86
CA ILE A 13 8.65 -3.90 -11.57
C ILE A 13 8.44 -5.35 -11.98
N ALA A 14 7.49 -6.04 -11.35
CA ALA A 14 7.14 -7.42 -11.68
C ALA A 14 5.94 -7.50 -12.64
N GLN A 15 4.86 -6.77 -12.34
CA GLN A 15 3.62 -6.75 -13.12
C GLN A 15 3.02 -5.35 -13.15
N MET A 16 2.28 -5.04 -14.20
CA MET A 16 1.53 -3.79 -14.35
C MET A 16 0.24 -4.00 -15.10
N THR A 17 -0.79 -3.24 -14.76
CA THR A 17 -2.10 -3.30 -15.42
C THR A 17 -2.12 -2.56 -16.75
N HIS A 18 -1.43 -1.42 -16.87
CA HIS A 18 -1.41 -0.54 -18.05
C HIS A 18 0.01 0.00 -18.28
N PRO A 19 0.95 -0.80 -18.86
CA PRO A 19 2.36 -0.45 -18.94
C PRO A 19 2.66 0.93 -19.51
N GLU A 20 2.09 1.25 -20.69
CA GLU A 20 2.34 2.53 -21.36
C GLU A 20 1.83 3.74 -20.54
N LYS A 21 0.64 3.61 -19.93
CA LYS A 21 0.08 4.69 -19.09
C LYS A 21 0.89 4.89 -17.82
N ILE A 22 1.31 3.79 -17.17
CA ILE A 22 2.10 3.84 -15.94
C ILE A 22 3.48 4.43 -16.25
N GLN A 23 4.12 4.03 -17.35
CA GLN A 23 5.38 4.62 -17.78
C GLN A 23 5.23 6.12 -18.01
N ALA A 24 4.23 6.55 -18.76
CA ALA A 24 3.98 7.97 -19.03
C ALA A 24 3.71 8.77 -17.74
N LEU A 25 3.04 8.19 -16.74
CA LEU A 25 2.82 8.82 -15.45
C LEU A 25 4.11 8.95 -14.62
N LEU A 26 4.92 7.90 -14.58
CA LEU A 26 6.15 7.89 -13.78
C LEU A 26 7.26 8.76 -14.40
N ASP A 27 7.34 8.83 -15.72
CA ASP A 27 8.31 9.66 -16.44
C ASP A 27 7.81 11.10 -16.70
N GLY A 28 6.57 11.40 -16.30
CA GLY A 28 5.88 12.67 -16.49
C GLY A 28 6.02 13.63 -15.29
N PRO A 29 5.12 14.62 -15.19
CA PRO A 29 5.12 15.56 -14.07
C PRO A 29 4.83 14.85 -12.74
N PRO A 30 5.20 15.50 -11.60
CA PRO A 30 4.96 14.92 -10.27
C PRO A 30 3.52 14.45 -10.05
N CYS A 31 3.35 13.20 -9.70
CA CYS A 31 2.05 12.62 -9.36
C CYS A 31 2.05 12.08 -7.93
N THR A 32 0.84 11.92 -7.37
CA THR A 32 0.64 11.26 -6.08
C THR A 32 0.33 9.80 -6.31
N PHE A 33 0.96 8.93 -5.52
CA PHE A 33 0.74 7.48 -5.53
C PHE A 33 0.75 6.93 -4.11
N TYR A 34 0.23 5.74 -3.89
CA TYR A 34 0.28 5.09 -2.59
C TYR A 34 0.84 3.67 -2.66
N ILE A 35 1.38 3.23 -1.54
CA ILE A 35 1.70 1.83 -1.28
C ILE A 35 1.13 1.47 0.10
N GLY A 36 0.44 0.32 0.17
CA GLY A 36 -0.19 -0.18 1.40
C GLY A 36 0.77 -1.04 2.23
N PHE A 37 0.66 -0.91 3.55
CA PHE A 37 1.44 -1.65 4.54
C PHE A 37 0.54 -2.11 5.66
N ASP A 38 0.34 -3.42 5.82
CA ASP A 38 -0.44 -3.96 6.93
C ASP A 38 0.40 -4.06 8.21
N ALA A 39 -0.10 -3.44 9.27
CA ALA A 39 0.60 -3.31 10.56
C ALA A 39 0.49 -4.60 11.41
N THR A 40 0.89 -5.74 10.84
CA THR A 40 0.77 -7.08 11.45
C THR A 40 1.87 -7.41 12.46
N ALA A 41 2.95 -6.60 12.52
CA ALA A 41 4.08 -6.75 13.43
C ALA A 41 4.61 -5.36 13.83
N ASP A 42 5.46 -5.29 14.84
CA ASP A 42 6.06 -4.04 15.32
C ASP A 42 7.28 -3.57 14.53
N SER A 43 7.67 -4.32 13.50
CA SER A 43 8.80 -3.97 12.64
C SER A 43 8.53 -4.30 11.17
N LEU A 44 9.11 -3.48 10.30
CA LEU A 44 9.14 -3.72 8.86
C LEU A 44 10.04 -4.92 8.56
N HIS A 45 9.64 -5.74 7.59
CA HIS A 45 10.46 -6.83 7.06
C HIS A 45 11.01 -6.47 5.66
N VAL A 46 11.81 -7.37 5.08
CA VAL A 46 12.48 -7.14 3.78
C VAL A 46 11.50 -6.82 2.64
N GLY A 47 10.30 -7.41 2.63
CA GLY A 47 9.26 -7.08 1.64
C GLY A 47 8.82 -5.62 1.73
N HIS A 48 8.57 -5.11 2.93
CA HIS A 48 8.27 -3.70 3.16
C HIS A 48 9.44 -2.80 2.77
N PHE A 49 10.67 -3.24 3.00
CA PHE A 49 11.85 -2.47 2.61
C PHE A 49 11.94 -2.27 1.11
N LEU A 50 11.64 -3.29 0.30
CA LEU A 50 11.58 -3.14 -1.17
C LEU A 50 10.56 -2.10 -1.61
N GLN A 51 9.38 -2.10 -0.99
CA GLN A 51 8.34 -1.09 -1.25
C GLN A 51 8.82 0.32 -0.89
N LEU A 52 9.49 0.49 0.24
CA LEU A 52 10.07 1.79 0.64
C LEU A 52 11.18 2.26 -0.32
N ILE A 53 11.97 1.35 -0.86
CA ILE A 53 12.98 1.69 -1.88
C ILE A 53 12.29 2.24 -3.15
N VAL A 54 11.21 1.62 -3.61
CA VAL A 54 10.42 2.15 -4.74
C VAL A 54 9.87 3.54 -4.42
N MET A 55 9.24 3.71 -3.25
CA MET A 55 8.71 5.01 -2.82
C MET A 55 9.81 6.07 -2.79
N ARG A 56 10.98 5.75 -2.26
CA ARG A 56 12.13 6.67 -2.19
C ARG A 56 12.66 7.05 -3.58
N HIS A 57 12.76 6.10 -4.51
CA HIS A 57 13.17 6.38 -5.88
C HIS A 57 12.21 7.37 -6.55
N LEU A 58 10.91 7.13 -6.44
CA LEU A 58 9.88 8.00 -6.99
C LEU A 58 9.85 9.37 -6.30
N GLN A 59 9.99 9.42 -4.98
CA GLN A 59 10.06 10.68 -4.25
C GLN A 59 11.24 11.55 -4.67
N ARG A 60 12.41 10.95 -4.94
CA ARG A 60 13.62 11.68 -5.38
C ARG A 60 13.46 12.39 -6.72
N VAL A 61 12.57 11.95 -7.57
CA VAL A 61 12.24 12.60 -8.84
C VAL A 61 11.01 13.50 -8.76
N GLY A 62 10.50 13.73 -7.54
CA GLY A 62 9.44 14.71 -7.25
C GLY A 62 8.04 14.14 -7.11
N HIS A 63 7.83 12.83 -7.30
CA HIS A 63 6.52 12.23 -7.00
C HIS A 63 6.24 12.23 -5.50
N ARG A 64 4.95 12.21 -5.13
CA ARG A 64 4.47 12.33 -3.75
C ARG A 64 3.91 10.99 -3.24
N PRO A 65 4.72 10.21 -2.52
CA PRO A 65 4.27 8.94 -1.97
C PRO A 65 3.31 9.15 -0.79
N ILE A 66 2.29 8.30 -0.73
CA ILE A 66 1.45 8.09 0.44
C ILE A 66 1.77 6.71 1.00
N ALA A 67 2.36 6.66 2.19
CA ALA A 67 2.47 5.42 2.96
C ALA A 67 1.11 5.15 3.62
N LEU A 68 0.37 4.17 3.10
CA LEU A 68 -0.96 3.84 3.58
C LEU A 68 -0.89 2.68 4.58
N LEU A 69 -1.08 2.99 5.88
CA LEU A 69 -1.10 1.97 6.91
C LEU A 69 -2.46 1.27 6.98
N GLY A 70 -2.44 -0.04 6.86
CA GLY A 70 -3.62 -0.91 6.85
C GLY A 70 -4.22 -1.14 8.24
N THR A 71 -4.50 -0.09 9.02
CA THR A 71 -5.04 -0.25 10.37
C THR A 71 -6.45 -0.85 10.40
N GLY A 72 -7.28 -0.56 9.42
CA GLY A 72 -8.62 -1.16 9.27
C GLY A 72 -8.56 -2.55 8.63
N THR A 73 -7.76 -2.72 7.56
CA THR A 73 -7.61 -4.01 6.86
C THR A 73 -6.94 -5.07 7.73
N THR A 74 -5.96 -4.71 8.55
CA THR A 74 -5.30 -5.63 9.48
C THR A 74 -6.26 -6.22 10.52
N MET A 75 -7.35 -5.51 10.88
CA MET A 75 -8.37 -6.04 11.79
C MET A 75 -9.13 -7.23 11.20
N ILE A 76 -9.26 -7.30 9.87
CA ILE A 76 -9.98 -8.38 9.18
C ILE A 76 -9.12 -9.64 9.13
N GLY A 77 -7.79 -9.50 9.02
CA GLY A 77 -6.86 -10.63 8.91
C GLY A 77 -6.92 -11.28 7.53
N ASP A 78 -6.14 -10.79 6.58
CA ASP A 78 -6.05 -11.36 5.24
C ASP A 78 -5.44 -12.79 5.29
N PRO A 79 -6.12 -13.84 4.82
CA PRO A 79 -5.62 -15.21 4.78
C PRO A 79 -4.69 -15.50 3.60
N THR A 80 -4.40 -14.52 2.72
CA THR A 80 -3.59 -14.72 1.51
C THR A 80 -2.25 -15.39 1.85
N ASP A 81 -1.89 -16.44 1.11
CA ASP A 81 -0.67 -17.25 1.22
C ASP A 81 -0.50 -18.02 2.55
N ARG A 82 -1.58 -18.28 3.32
CA ARG A 82 -1.53 -19.08 4.55
C ARG A 82 -2.69 -20.06 4.64
N THR A 83 -2.39 -21.27 5.10
CA THR A 83 -3.40 -22.32 5.41
C THR A 83 -4.11 -22.06 6.73
N ASP A 84 -3.53 -21.27 7.63
CA ASP A 84 -4.10 -20.97 8.94
C ASP A 84 -4.64 -19.54 8.97
N MET A 85 -5.83 -19.37 9.61
CA MET A 85 -6.41 -18.06 9.87
C MET A 85 -5.43 -17.22 10.70
N ARG A 86 -5.10 -16.01 10.23
CA ARG A 86 -4.31 -15.06 11.02
C ARG A 86 -5.04 -14.75 12.34
N GLN A 87 -4.30 -14.80 13.45
CA GLN A 87 -4.83 -14.30 14.72
C GLN A 87 -5.24 -12.83 14.55
N MET A 88 -6.49 -12.53 14.89
CA MET A 88 -6.99 -11.17 14.91
C MET A 88 -6.25 -10.38 15.98
N LEU A 89 -5.53 -9.35 15.57
CA LEU A 89 -4.80 -8.47 16.48
C LEU A 89 -5.75 -7.49 17.17
N PRO A 90 -5.58 -7.24 18.47
CA PRO A 90 -6.30 -6.17 19.16
C PRO A 90 -6.05 -4.81 18.51
N PRO A 91 -7.04 -3.90 18.46
CA PRO A 91 -6.88 -2.57 17.89
C PRO A 91 -5.69 -1.79 18.46
N GLN A 92 -5.42 -1.92 19.76
CA GLN A 92 -4.29 -1.27 20.44
C GLN A 92 -2.94 -1.75 19.90
N THR A 93 -2.84 -3.06 19.62
CA THR A 93 -1.63 -3.65 19.03
C THR A 93 -1.41 -3.15 17.61
N ILE A 94 -2.47 -3.07 16.81
CA ILE A 94 -2.40 -2.53 15.44
C ILE A 94 -1.95 -1.08 15.46
N GLU A 95 -2.47 -0.27 16.36
CA GLU A 95 -2.09 1.13 16.50
C GLU A 95 -0.62 1.30 16.94
N TYR A 96 -0.19 0.49 17.90
CA TYR A 96 1.22 0.44 18.31
C TYR A 96 2.13 0.07 17.14
N ASN A 97 1.81 -0.98 16.40
CA ASN A 97 2.57 -1.41 15.22
C ASN A 97 2.61 -0.32 14.15
N ALA A 98 1.48 0.35 13.88
CA ALA A 98 1.40 1.45 12.93
C ALA A 98 2.34 2.60 13.30
N GLU A 99 2.44 2.95 14.57
CA GLU A 99 3.38 3.98 15.04
C GLU A 99 4.84 3.52 14.91
N ARG A 100 5.13 2.25 15.16
CA ARG A 100 6.48 1.68 14.92
C ARG A 100 6.86 1.73 13.44
N PHE A 101 5.90 1.43 12.54
CA PHE A 101 6.10 1.57 11.09
C PHE A 101 6.40 3.01 10.71
N ARG A 102 5.62 3.98 11.22
CA ARG A 102 5.85 5.40 10.97
C ARG A 102 7.28 5.83 11.31
N GLN A 103 7.77 5.43 12.49
CA GLN A 103 9.13 5.75 12.95
C GLN A 103 10.21 5.14 12.05
N GLN A 104 9.99 3.92 11.56
CA GLN A 104 10.95 3.26 10.66
C GLN A 104 10.92 3.86 9.25
N MET A 105 9.72 4.15 8.72
CA MET A 105 9.53 4.75 7.39
C MET A 105 10.15 6.15 7.28
N SER A 106 10.13 6.94 8.35
CA SER A 106 10.74 8.29 8.36
C SER A 106 12.26 8.29 8.16
N ARG A 107 12.91 7.14 8.25
CA ARG A 107 14.34 7.01 7.89
C ARG A 107 14.57 6.91 6.38
N PHE A 108 13.54 6.59 5.61
CA PHE A 108 13.62 6.37 4.17
C PHE A 108 12.90 7.43 3.35
N LEU A 109 11.80 7.96 3.87
CA LEU A 109 10.94 8.94 3.22
C LEU A 109 11.01 10.28 3.94
N ASP A 110 11.01 11.35 3.16
CA ASP A 110 10.90 12.72 3.66
C ASP A 110 9.42 13.11 3.73
N PHE A 111 8.91 13.27 4.94
CA PHE A 111 7.53 13.69 5.22
C PHE A 111 7.38 15.20 5.44
N SER A 112 8.46 15.99 5.30
CA SER A 112 8.39 17.44 5.40
C SER A 112 7.68 18.05 4.19
N ASP A 113 7.08 19.22 4.36
CA ASP A 113 6.53 20.06 3.29
C ASP A 113 5.60 19.31 2.31
N ASP A 114 4.77 18.38 2.82
CA ASP A 114 3.88 17.53 2.00
C ASP A 114 4.59 16.70 0.91
N LYS A 115 5.89 16.45 1.03
CA LYS A 115 6.64 15.63 0.09
C LYS A 115 6.26 14.15 0.13
N ALA A 116 5.79 13.69 1.29
CA ALA A 116 5.12 12.40 1.49
C ALA A 116 4.01 12.54 2.52
N LYS A 117 3.05 11.61 2.47
CA LYS A 117 1.99 11.51 3.50
C LYS A 117 1.98 10.12 4.11
N LEU A 118 1.61 10.05 5.38
CA LEU A 118 1.28 8.80 6.04
C LEU A 118 -0.19 8.86 6.42
N LEU A 119 -0.97 7.90 5.94
CA LEU A 119 -2.40 7.80 6.19
C LEU A 119 -2.73 6.43 6.79
N LYS A 120 -3.80 6.36 7.58
CA LYS A 120 -4.33 5.13 8.14
C LYS A 120 -5.67 4.82 7.49
N ASN A 121 -5.84 3.67 6.86
CA ASN A 121 -7.12 3.34 6.22
C ASN A 121 -8.27 3.13 7.23
N GLY A 122 -7.97 2.81 8.49
CA GLY A 122 -8.95 2.75 9.56
C GLY A 122 -9.70 4.06 9.80
N ASP A 123 -9.08 5.22 9.49
CA ASP A 123 -9.70 6.54 9.71
C ASP A 123 -11.01 6.72 8.94
N TRP A 124 -11.17 6.05 7.81
CA TRP A 124 -12.39 6.08 7.01
C TRP A 124 -13.11 4.73 6.95
N LEU A 125 -12.39 3.58 6.88
CA LEU A 125 -13.02 2.27 6.75
C LEU A 125 -13.89 1.93 7.97
N LEU A 126 -13.44 2.28 9.18
CA LEU A 126 -14.19 1.98 10.41
C LEU A 126 -15.47 2.83 10.60
N LYS A 127 -15.63 3.88 9.78
CA LYS A 127 -16.81 4.75 9.81
C LYS A 127 -17.84 4.40 8.73
N LEU A 128 -17.53 3.46 7.85
CA LEU A 128 -18.43 3.10 6.74
C LEU A 128 -19.61 2.28 7.26
N ASN A 129 -20.81 2.61 6.81
CA ASN A 129 -21.97 1.75 6.98
C ASN A 129 -21.88 0.59 5.98
N TYR A 130 -22.10 -0.64 6.47
CA TYR A 130 -21.97 -1.86 5.65
C TYR A 130 -22.91 -1.87 4.43
N ILE A 131 -24.16 -1.47 4.60
CA ILE A 131 -25.15 -1.46 3.50
C ILE A 131 -24.82 -0.39 2.48
N ASP A 132 -24.43 0.82 2.95
CA ASP A 132 -24.05 1.91 2.05
C ASP A 132 -22.78 1.53 1.28
N PHE A 133 -21.81 0.91 1.92
CA PHE A 133 -20.60 0.41 1.25
C PHE A 133 -20.94 -0.62 0.16
N LEU A 134 -21.78 -1.61 0.46
CA LEU A 134 -22.19 -2.60 -0.54
C LEU A 134 -22.95 -1.98 -1.70
N ARG A 135 -23.84 -1.03 -1.42
CA ARG A 135 -24.64 -0.34 -2.44
C ARG A 135 -23.77 0.53 -3.35
N ASP A 136 -22.89 1.33 -2.78
CA ASP A 136 -22.19 2.40 -3.52
C ASP A 136 -20.87 1.90 -4.11
N ILE A 137 -20.17 1.04 -3.42
CA ILE A 137 -18.86 0.50 -3.81
C ILE A 137 -18.97 -0.91 -4.35
N GLY A 138 -19.72 -1.80 -3.69
CA GLY A 138 -19.84 -3.22 -4.04
C GLY A 138 -20.30 -3.46 -5.47
N ARG A 139 -21.18 -2.61 -6.01
CA ARG A 139 -21.64 -2.68 -7.41
C ARG A 139 -20.52 -2.59 -8.46
N HIS A 140 -19.36 -2.04 -8.12
CA HIS A 140 -18.21 -1.93 -9.01
C HIS A 140 -17.30 -3.14 -8.98
N PHE A 141 -17.55 -4.11 -8.09
CA PHE A 141 -16.77 -5.31 -7.92
C PHE A 141 -17.56 -6.54 -8.34
N SER A 142 -16.95 -7.39 -9.14
CA SER A 142 -17.51 -8.69 -9.51
C SER A 142 -16.74 -9.80 -8.79
N VAL A 143 -17.44 -10.56 -7.94
CA VAL A 143 -16.85 -11.70 -7.24
C VAL A 143 -16.25 -12.71 -8.22
N ASN A 144 -16.94 -13.01 -9.33
CA ASN A 144 -16.44 -13.92 -10.35
C ASN A 144 -15.10 -13.42 -10.94
N LYS A 145 -14.97 -12.10 -11.17
CA LYS A 145 -13.72 -11.52 -11.65
C LYS A 145 -12.62 -11.57 -10.60
N MET A 146 -12.96 -11.36 -9.34
CA MET A 146 -11.99 -11.45 -8.22
C MET A 146 -11.45 -12.86 -8.08
N LEU A 147 -12.29 -13.90 -8.21
CA LEU A 147 -11.90 -15.30 -8.13
C LEU A 147 -10.98 -15.77 -9.29
N THR A 148 -10.84 -14.97 -10.36
CA THR A 148 -9.91 -15.28 -11.46
C THR A 148 -8.50 -14.73 -11.24
N ALA A 149 -8.28 -13.93 -10.19
CA ALA A 149 -6.96 -13.38 -9.90
C ALA A 149 -5.97 -14.47 -9.45
N GLU A 150 -4.72 -14.38 -9.90
CA GLU A 150 -3.68 -15.38 -9.61
C GLU A 150 -3.44 -15.57 -8.10
N CYS A 151 -3.59 -14.51 -7.32
CA CYS A 151 -3.43 -14.55 -5.85
C CYS A 151 -4.58 -15.28 -5.12
N VAL A 152 -5.66 -15.68 -5.83
CA VAL A 152 -6.83 -16.35 -5.26
C VAL A 152 -6.90 -17.81 -5.70
N LYS A 153 -6.15 -18.20 -6.73
CA LYS A 153 -6.03 -19.57 -7.23
C LYS A 153 -5.05 -20.38 -6.40
#